data_f2b1401e786fa06380c9dfcc9298c148
#
_entry.id   f2b1401e786fa06380c9dfcc9298c148
#
_cell.length_a   1.000
_cell.length_b   1.000
_cell.length_c   1.000
_cell.angle_alpha   90.00
_cell.angle_beta   90.00
_cell.angle_gamma   90.00
#
_symmetry.space_group_name_H-M   'P 1'
#
loop_
_entity.id
_entity.type
_entity.pdbx_description
1 polymer ?
#
loop_
_entity_poly.entity_id
_entity_poly.type
_entity_poly.pdbx_seq_one_letter_code
_entity_poly.pdbx_strand_id
1 'polypeptide(L)'
;MLSVILPSYNEEKMIATAAATISGILDGAGIDHELLFVDDGSRDATWTEIQKAARENGRVVGIHFSRNFGKEAAMFAGLEQARGDCVVVMDCDLQH
;
A
#
# COMPACT_ATOMS: atom_id res chain seq x y z
N MET A 1 -11.80 -7.47 -9.07
CA MET A 1 -10.53 -6.78 -8.75
C MET A 1 -10.19 -7.00 -7.28
N LEU A 2 -8.93 -7.22 -6.98
CA LEU A 2 -8.42 -7.41 -5.63
C LEU A 2 -7.83 -6.10 -5.11
N SER A 3 -8.23 -5.67 -3.91
CA SER A 3 -7.62 -4.53 -3.24
C SER A 3 -6.69 -5.03 -2.16
N VAL A 4 -5.42 -4.63 -2.23
CA VAL A 4 -4.41 -4.98 -1.22
C VAL A 4 -4.11 -3.72 -0.41
N ILE A 5 -4.36 -3.78 0.89
CA ILE A 5 -4.13 -2.66 1.79
C ILE A 5 -2.81 -2.89 2.52
N LEU A 6 -1.90 -1.93 2.42
CA LEU A 6 -0.57 -2.03 3.01
C LEU A 6 -0.36 -0.85 3.97
N PRO A 7 -0.74 -1.01 5.25
CA PRO A 7 -0.42 0.02 6.24
C PRO A 7 1.11 0.15 6.34
N SER A 8 1.61 1.37 6.31
CA SER A 8 3.04 1.64 6.24
C SER A 8 3.44 2.69 7.27
N TYR A 9 4.46 2.40 8.05
CA TYR A 9 4.99 3.34 9.02
C TYR A 9 6.52 3.18 9.07
N ASN A 10 7.23 4.23 8.65
CA ASN A 10 8.71 4.23 8.59
C ASN A 10 9.24 3.02 7.82
N GLU A 11 8.70 2.82 6.62
CA GLU A 11 9.01 1.69 5.74
C GLU A 11 9.60 2.16 4.40
N GLU A 12 10.36 3.28 4.41
CA GLU A 12 10.86 3.86 3.16
C GLU A 12 11.65 2.89 2.30
N LYS A 13 12.35 1.94 2.91
CA LYS A 13 13.18 0.98 2.19
C LYS A 13 12.39 -0.15 1.55
N MET A 14 11.15 -0.33 1.96
CA MET A 14 10.34 -1.47 1.53
C MET A 14 9.29 -1.13 0.48
N ILE A 15 8.94 0.15 0.33
CA ILE A 15 7.81 0.54 -0.52
C ILE A 15 7.99 0.09 -1.98
N ALA A 16 9.10 0.46 -2.61
CA ALA A 16 9.34 0.11 -4.01
C ALA A 16 9.38 -1.41 -4.21
N THR A 17 10.03 -2.13 -3.31
CA THR A 17 10.14 -3.59 -3.38
C THR A 17 8.76 -4.23 -3.22
N ALA A 18 7.98 -3.79 -2.24
CA ALA A 18 6.64 -4.33 -2.01
C ALA A 18 5.74 -4.10 -3.23
N ALA A 19 5.74 -2.89 -3.78
CA ALA A 19 4.93 -2.57 -4.95
C ALA A 19 5.31 -3.46 -6.14
N ALA A 20 6.60 -3.59 -6.44
CA ALA A 20 7.07 -4.39 -7.57
C ALA A 20 6.78 -5.88 -7.36
N THR A 21 7.04 -6.39 -6.17
CA THR A 21 6.86 -7.82 -5.86
C THR A 21 5.40 -8.23 -5.93
N ILE A 22 4.52 -7.47 -5.27
CA ILE A 22 3.10 -7.83 -5.21
C ILE A 22 2.45 -7.66 -6.59
N SER A 23 2.70 -6.54 -7.27
CA SER A 23 2.17 -6.35 -8.63
C SER A 23 2.68 -7.42 -9.59
N GLY A 24 3.96 -7.78 -9.50
CA GLY A 24 4.52 -8.82 -10.35
C GLY A 24 3.85 -10.17 -10.15
N ILE A 25 3.59 -10.55 -8.90
CA ILE A 25 2.91 -11.81 -8.59
C ILE A 25 1.47 -11.79 -9.12
N LEU A 26 0.74 -10.71 -8.87
CA LEU A 26 -0.66 -10.62 -9.26
C LEU A 26 -0.82 -10.49 -10.77
N ASP A 27 0.04 -9.73 -11.43
CA ASP A 27 0.05 -9.64 -12.90
C ASP A 27 0.38 -10.99 -13.52
N GLY A 28 1.35 -11.70 -12.98
CA GLY A 28 1.71 -13.04 -13.46
C GLY A 28 0.59 -14.05 -13.31
N ALA A 29 -0.29 -13.87 -12.32
CA ALA A 29 -1.45 -14.72 -12.10
C ALA A 29 -2.68 -14.23 -12.87
N GLY A 30 -2.59 -13.12 -13.58
CA GLY A 30 -3.73 -12.54 -14.31
C GLY A 30 -4.79 -11.94 -13.41
N ILE A 31 -4.40 -11.50 -12.21
CA ILE A 31 -5.33 -10.93 -11.23
C ILE A 31 -5.31 -9.41 -11.30
N ASP A 32 -6.45 -8.83 -11.66
CA ASP A 32 -6.61 -7.38 -11.64
C ASP A 32 -6.60 -6.89 -10.19
N HIS A 33 -5.86 -5.83 -9.89
CA HIS A 33 -5.63 -5.39 -8.51
C HIS A 33 -5.32 -3.92 -8.38
N GLU A 34 -5.43 -3.42 -7.17
CA GLU A 34 -4.90 -2.13 -6.75
C GLU A 34 -4.13 -2.33 -5.43
N LEU A 35 -3.10 -1.53 -5.22
CA LEU A 35 -2.29 -1.55 -4.01
C LEU A 35 -2.51 -0.22 -3.29
N LEU A 36 -3.09 -0.28 -2.08
CA LEU A 36 -3.34 0.93 -1.30
C LEU A 36 -2.32 1.00 -0.17
N PHE A 37 -1.29 1.81 -0.38
CA PHE A 37 -0.31 2.10 0.65
C PHE A 37 -0.84 3.23 1.52
N VAL A 38 -1.02 2.95 2.80
CA VAL A 38 -1.49 3.96 3.75
C VAL A 38 -0.32 4.36 4.63
N ASP A 39 0.17 5.58 4.43
CA ASP A 39 1.24 6.12 5.25
C ASP A 39 0.66 6.62 6.56
N ASP A 40 0.96 5.92 7.63
CA ASP A 40 0.45 6.22 8.98
C ASP A 40 1.33 7.25 9.68
N GLY A 41 1.54 8.39 9.02
CA GLY A 41 2.28 9.51 9.60
C GLY A 41 3.76 9.24 9.78
N SER A 42 4.41 8.62 8.79
CA SER A 42 5.83 8.30 8.86
C SER A 42 6.69 9.55 9.01
N ARG A 43 7.81 9.40 9.70
CA ARG A 43 8.80 10.47 9.89
C ARG A 43 9.92 10.42 8.86
N ASP A 44 10.04 9.31 8.17
CA ASP A 44 11.05 9.11 7.13
C ASP A 44 10.47 9.43 5.75
N ALA A 45 11.11 8.96 4.69
CA ALA A 45 10.70 9.20 3.31
C ALA A 45 9.63 8.22 2.79
N THR A 46 8.91 7.52 3.68
CA THR A 46 7.87 6.56 3.28
C THR A 46 6.86 7.18 2.32
N TRP A 47 6.31 8.35 2.66
CA TRP A 47 5.32 9.00 1.80
C TRP A 47 5.89 9.36 0.44
N THR A 48 7.12 9.86 0.39
CA THR A 48 7.79 10.17 -0.86
C THR A 48 7.94 8.93 -1.73
N GLU A 49 8.30 7.80 -1.12
CA GLU A 49 8.43 6.54 -1.85
C GLU A 49 7.07 6.03 -2.36
N ILE A 50 6.01 6.20 -1.59
CA ILE A 50 4.66 5.85 -2.03
C ILE A 50 4.24 6.69 -3.23
N GLN A 51 4.48 8.01 -3.17
CA GLN A 51 4.17 8.90 -4.29
C GLN A 51 4.94 8.50 -5.55
N LYS A 52 6.21 8.14 -5.39
CA LYS A 52 7.04 7.69 -6.49
C LYS A 52 6.51 6.39 -7.09
N ALA A 53 6.14 5.42 -6.25
CA ALA A 53 5.57 4.16 -6.72
C ALA A 53 4.26 4.40 -7.48
N ALA A 54 3.42 5.32 -7.00
CA ALA A 54 2.15 5.64 -7.65
C ALA A 54 2.36 6.27 -9.03
N ARG A 55 3.42 7.07 -9.19
CA ARG A 55 3.74 7.65 -10.50
C ARG A 55 4.23 6.59 -11.50
N GLU A 56 4.92 5.57 -11.01
CA GLU A 56 5.50 4.53 -11.86
C GLU A 56 4.54 3.38 -12.14
N ASN A 57 3.52 3.19 -11.29
CA ASN A 57 2.59 2.08 -11.39
C ASN A 57 1.17 2.58 -11.13
N GLY A 58 0.34 2.60 -12.18
CA GLY A 58 -1.03 3.10 -12.09
C GLY A 58 -1.95 2.29 -11.16
N ARG A 59 -1.51 1.13 -10.70
CA ARG A 59 -2.26 0.31 -9.73
C ARG A 59 -2.00 0.72 -8.28
N VAL A 60 -1.02 1.58 -8.05
CA VAL A 60 -0.67 2.03 -6.70
C VAL A 60 -1.46 3.27 -6.34
N VAL A 61 -2.12 3.23 -5.18
CA VAL A 61 -2.86 4.36 -4.60
C VAL A 61 -2.20 4.70 -3.27
N GLY A 62 -1.91 5.97 -3.06
CA GLY A 62 -1.33 6.44 -1.81
C GLY A 62 -2.35 7.16 -0.94
N ILE A 63 -2.36 6.86 0.35
CA ILE A 63 -3.17 7.55 1.34
C ILE A 63 -2.21 8.05 2.42
N HIS A 64 -2.32 9.34 2.78
CA HIS A 64 -1.37 9.97 3.69
C HIS A 64 -2.07 10.51 4.93
N PHE A 65 -1.57 10.11 6.09
CA PHE A 65 -2.00 10.68 7.38
C PHE A 65 -1.02 11.76 7.82
N SER A 66 -1.53 12.83 8.38
CA SER A 66 -0.70 13.93 8.87
C SER A 66 0.10 13.56 10.13
N ARG A 67 -0.29 12.49 10.82
CA ARG A 67 0.43 11.98 11.98
C ARG A 67 0.09 10.50 12.17
N ASN A 68 0.79 9.85 13.09
CA ASN A 68 0.54 8.44 13.40
C ASN A 68 -0.78 8.30 14.16
N PHE A 69 -1.73 7.55 13.60
CA PHE A 69 -3.01 7.24 14.21
C PHE A 69 -3.15 5.77 14.59
N GLY A 70 -2.20 4.94 14.17
CA GLY A 70 -2.21 3.52 14.46
C GLY A 70 -2.62 2.65 13.29
N LYS A 71 -2.24 1.38 13.36
CA LYS A 71 -2.46 0.42 12.27
C LYS A 71 -3.94 0.24 11.95
N GLU A 72 -4.81 0.22 12.96
CA GLU A 72 -6.23 0.05 12.74
C GLU A 72 -6.83 1.20 11.94
N ALA A 73 -6.43 2.44 12.27
CA ALA A 73 -6.88 3.60 11.51
C ALA A 73 -6.42 3.53 10.06
N ALA A 74 -5.18 3.06 9.83
CA ALA A 74 -4.66 2.88 8.48
C ALA A 74 -5.45 1.82 7.72
N MET A 75 -5.80 0.72 8.37
CA MET A 75 -6.62 -0.33 7.75
C MET A 75 -8.00 0.21 7.37
N PHE A 76 -8.64 0.97 8.26
CA PHE A 76 -9.95 1.58 7.97
C PHE A 76 -9.88 2.54 6.80
N ALA A 77 -8.86 3.38 6.73
CA ALA A 77 -8.69 4.30 5.61
C ALA A 77 -8.55 3.54 4.29
N GLY A 78 -7.77 2.46 4.30
CA GLY A 78 -7.63 1.61 3.12
C GLY A 78 -8.95 0.97 2.72
N LEU A 79 -9.72 0.47 3.69
CA LEU A 79 -11.02 -0.14 3.42
C LEU A 79 -11.99 0.87 2.82
N GLU A 80 -12.01 2.10 3.30
CA GLU A 80 -12.89 3.14 2.76
C GLU A 80 -12.56 3.51 1.32
N GLN A 81 -11.29 3.42 0.93
CA GLN A 81 -10.82 3.78 -0.40
C GLN A 81 -10.80 2.58 -1.36
N ALA A 82 -10.87 1.36 -0.84
CA ALA A 82 -10.76 0.15 -1.66
C ALA A 82 -11.94 0.05 -2.62
N ARG A 83 -11.63 -0.28 -3.87
CA ARG A 83 -12.63 -0.41 -4.94
C ARG A 83 -12.81 -1.85 -5.41
N GLY A 84 -12.00 -2.78 -4.92
CA GLY A 84 -12.08 -4.16 -5.32
C GLY A 84 -13.20 -4.93 -4.64
N ASP A 85 -13.55 -6.06 -5.22
CA ASP A 85 -14.57 -6.98 -4.68
C ASP A 85 -14.04 -7.78 -3.49
N CYS A 86 -12.73 -8.03 -3.48
CA CYS A 86 -12.04 -8.70 -2.39
C CYS A 86 -10.97 -7.79 -1.84
N VAL A 87 -10.77 -7.83 -0.53
CA VAL A 87 -9.79 -6.99 0.15
C VAL A 87 -8.87 -7.86 1.00
N VAL A 88 -7.58 -7.62 0.88
CA VAL A 88 -6.55 -8.28 1.68
C VAL A 88 -5.72 -7.22 2.35
N VAL A 89 -5.38 -7.43 3.62
CA VAL A 89 -4.45 -6.54 4.33
C VAL A 89 -3.15 -7.30 4.54
N MET A 90 -2.02 -6.68 4.20
CA MET A 90 -0.72 -7.30 4.43
C MET A 90 0.31 -6.25 4.81
N ASP A 91 1.36 -6.70 5.48
CA ASP A 91 2.44 -5.82 5.90
C ASP A 91 3.34 -5.49 4.71
N CYS A 92 3.78 -4.24 4.66
CA CYS A 92 4.58 -3.75 3.55
C CYS A 92 5.99 -4.35 3.53
N ASP A 93 6.46 -4.93 4.63
CA ASP A 93 7.73 -5.65 4.69
C ASP A 93 7.64 -7.08 4.15
N LEU A 94 6.46 -7.49 3.67
CA LEU A 94 6.18 -8.81 3.09
C LEU A 94 6.34 -9.96 4.09
N GLN A 95 6.24 -9.67 5.38
CA GLN A 95 6.25 -10.67 6.45
C GLN A 95 4.85 -10.82 7.06
N HIS A 96 4.52 -12.03 7.45
CA HIS A 96 3.25 -12.35 8.09
C HIS A 96 3.35 -13.52 9.02
#